data_92db1e3a8ec23f518b76d3e5ab656887
#
_entry.id   92db1e3a8ec23f518b76d3e5ab656887
#
_cell.length_a   1.000
_cell.length_b   1.000
_cell.length_c   1.000
_cell.angle_alpha   90.00
_cell.angle_beta   90.00
_cell.angle_gamma   90.00
#
_symmetry.space_group_name_H-M   'P 1'
#
loop_
_entity.id
_entity.type
_entity.pdbx_description
1 polymer ?
#
loop_
_entity_poly.entity_id
_entity_poly.type
_entity_poly.pdbx_seq_one_letter_code
_entity_poly.pdbx_strand_id
1 'polypeptide(L)'
;MSTSLLVQKLQKEAASRGLDAEIIANPLNKALELIDGADVFLLGPQIAYAKADVEAAAGPTPVAVIPMVDYGRMNAAKILDDALELIK
;
A
#
# COMPACT_ATOMS: atom_id res chain seq x y z
N MET A 1 12.60 0.53 -11.23
CA MET A 1 12.52 0.42 -9.77
C MET A 1 11.66 -0.77 -9.39
N SER A 2 12.07 -1.54 -8.41
CA SER A 2 11.38 -2.76 -8.04
C SER A 2 10.40 -2.53 -6.90
N THR A 3 9.13 -2.85 -7.13
CA THR A 3 8.10 -2.83 -6.08
C THR A 3 8.45 -3.81 -4.96
N SER A 4 9.12 -4.92 -5.32
CA SER A 4 9.54 -5.91 -4.33
C SER A 4 10.48 -5.32 -3.28
N LEU A 5 11.38 -4.43 -3.69
CA LEU A 5 12.30 -3.80 -2.75
C LEU A 5 11.54 -2.89 -1.78
N LEU A 6 10.57 -2.14 -2.27
CA LEU A 6 9.74 -1.29 -1.41
C LEU A 6 8.96 -2.13 -0.40
N VAL A 7 8.40 -3.25 -0.85
CA VAL A 7 7.66 -4.16 0.04
C VAL A 7 8.58 -4.69 1.15
N GLN A 8 9.80 -5.08 0.81
CA GLN A 8 10.77 -5.52 1.80
C GLN A 8 11.05 -4.44 2.84
N LYS A 9 11.21 -3.20 2.39
CA LYS A 9 11.45 -2.08 3.30
C LYS A 9 10.25 -1.81 4.20
N LEU A 10 9.04 -1.91 3.67
CA LEU A 10 7.82 -1.78 4.46
C LEU A 10 7.69 -2.88 5.49
N GLN A 11 8.01 -4.12 5.11
CA GLN A 11 7.98 -5.25 6.02
C GLN A 11 8.98 -5.07 7.17
N LYS A 12 10.19 -4.60 6.86
CA LYS A 12 11.20 -4.31 7.87
C LYS A 12 10.77 -3.19 8.81
N GLU A 13 10.18 -2.15 8.26
CA GLU A 13 9.70 -1.01 9.06
C GLU A 13 8.59 -1.48 10.02
N ALA A 14 7.64 -2.26 9.52
CA ALA A 14 6.56 -2.78 10.35
C ALA A 14 7.12 -3.66 11.47
N ALA A 15 8.07 -4.53 11.15
CA ALA A 15 8.69 -5.40 12.15
C ALA A 15 9.43 -4.60 13.22
N SER A 16 10.14 -3.54 12.82
CA SER A 16 10.87 -2.70 13.77
C SER A 16 9.95 -1.95 14.73
N ARG A 17 8.70 -1.72 14.32
CA ARG A 17 7.68 -1.07 15.16
C ARG A 17 6.89 -2.07 15.98
N GLY A 18 7.17 -3.36 15.84
CA GLY A 18 6.41 -4.40 16.54
C GLY A 18 5.01 -4.60 15.98
N LEU A 19 4.79 -4.22 14.72
CA LEU A 19 3.49 -4.39 14.06
C LEU A 19 3.37 -5.77 13.47
N ASP A 20 2.24 -6.42 13.71
CA ASP A 20 1.90 -7.70 13.09
C ASP A 20 1.17 -7.40 11.79
N ALA A 21 1.91 -7.08 10.75
CA ALA A 21 1.35 -6.68 9.46
C ALA A 21 1.87 -7.58 8.35
N GLU A 22 0.95 -8.00 7.49
CA GLU A 22 1.29 -8.71 6.26
C GLU A 22 1.26 -7.71 5.11
N ILE A 23 2.40 -7.52 4.45
CA ILE A 23 2.53 -6.55 3.37
C ILE A 23 2.92 -7.30 2.11
N ILE A 24 2.07 -7.20 1.09
CA ILE A 24 2.30 -7.86 -0.19
C ILE A 24 2.09 -6.86 -1.32
N ALA A 25 2.70 -7.14 -2.46
CA ALA A 25 2.50 -6.35 -3.68
C ALA A 25 2.13 -7.29 -4.82
N ASN A 26 1.15 -6.87 -5.59
CA ASN A 26 0.66 -7.62 -6.73
C ASN A 26 0.31 -6.66 -7.87
N PRO A 27 0.28 -7.14 -9.11
CA PRO A 27 -0.30 -6.36 -10.20
C PRO A 27 -1.74 -5.98 -9.86
N LEU A 28 -2.23 -4.87 -10.40
CA LEU A 28 -3.54 -4.33 -10.04
C LEU A 28 -4.67 -5.36 -10.12
N ASN A 29 -4.76 -6.10 -11.22
CA ASN A 29 -5.81 -7.09 -11.39
C ASN A 29 -5.78 -8.19 -10.33
N LYS A 30 -4.58 -8.62 -9.94
CA LYS A 30 -4.42 -9.65 -8.90
C LYS A 30 -4.75 -9.07 -7.52
N ALA A 31 -4.32 -7.84 -7.27
CA ALA A 31 -4.57 -7.17 -5.99
C ALA A 31 -6.07 -6.99 -5.75
N LEU A 32 -6.84 -6.70 -6.81
CA LEU A 32 -8.29 -6.55 -6.67
C LEU A 32 -8.98 -7.83 -6.22
N GLU A 33 -8.42 -8.99 -6.54
CA GLU A 33 -8.95 -10.27 -6.07
C GLU A 33 -8.72 -10.49 -4.58
N LEU A 34 -7.72 -9.80 -4.01
CA LEU A 34 -7.32 -9.96 -2.61
C LEU A 34 -7.81 -8.82 -1.72
N ILE A 35 -8.56 -7.89 -2.28
CA ILE A 35 -8.91 -6.64 -1.58
C ILE A 35 -9.78 -6.86 -0.34
N ASP A 36 -10.61 -7.89 -0.34
CA ASP A 36 -11.51 -8.18 0.78
C ASP A 36 -10.76 -8.54 2.06
N GLY A 37 -9.56 -9.07 1.94
CA GLY A 37 -8.76 -9.43 3.09
C GLY A 37 -7.80 -8.35 3.55
N ALA A 38 -7.82 -7.19 2.90
CA ALA A 38 -6.88 -6.12 3.19
C ALA A 38 -7.48 -5.08 4.14
N ASP A 39 -6.67 -4.53 5.03
CA ASP A 39 -7.06 -3.41 5.90
C ASP A 39 -6.89 -2.07 5.19
N VAL A 40 -5.98 -2.00 4.24
CA VAL A 40 -5.72 -0.80 3.46
C VAL A 40 -5.13 -1.22 2.11
N PHE A 41 -5.44 -0.46 1.08
CA PHE A 41 -4.95 -0.71 -0.27
C PHE A 41 -4.15 0.50 -0.74
N LEU A 42 -2.88 0.29 -1.06
CA LEU A 42 -2.00 1.37 -1.50
C LEU A 42 -1.67 1.20 -2.99
N LEU A 43 -1.82 2.28 -3.74
CA LEU A 43 -1.52 2.30 -5.16
C LEU A 43 -0.20 3.02 -5.40
N GLY A 44 0.64 2.45 -6.26
CA GLY A 44 1.83 3.15 -6.71
C GLY A 44 1.44 4.38 -7.53
N PRO A 45 2.28 5.43 -7.56
CA PRO A 45 1.91 6.66 -8.28
C PRO A 45 1.73 6.46 -9.78
N GLN A 46 2.34 5.42 -10.35
CA GLN A 46 2.22 5.13 -11.79
C GLN A 46 0.83 4.64 -12.17
N ILE A 47 0.03 4.19 -11.20
CA ILE A 47 -1.35 3.74 -11.43
C ILE A 47 -2.36 4.54 -10.62
N ALA A 48 -2.02 5.79 -10.29
CA ALA A 48 -2.91 6.68 -9.55
C ALA A 48 -4.25 6.87 -10.27
N TYR A 49 -4.26 6.77 -11.59
CA TYR A 49 -5.48 6.91 -12.39
C TYR A 49 -6.53 5.85 -12.06
N ALA A 50 -6.11 4.73 -11.45
CA ALA A 50 -7.03 3.65 -11.12
C ALA A 50 -7.70 3.83 -9.75
N LYS A 51 -7.40 4.91 -9.02
CA LYS A 51 -7.89 5.08 -7.65
C LYS A 51 -9.39 4.96 -7.53
N ALA A 52 -10.13 5.65 -8.41
CA ALA A 52 -11.60 5.63 -8.34
C ALA A 52 -12.16 4.23 -8.56
N ASP A 53 -11.60 3.50 -9.54
CA ASP A 53 -12.03 2.13 -9.82
C ASP A 53 -11.72 1.20 -8.65
N VAL A 54 -10.54 1.36 -8.04
CA VAL A 54 -10.15 0.55 -6.89
C VAL A 54 -11.03 0.86 -5.69
N GLU A 55 -11.34 2.13 -5.45
CA GLU A 55 -12.23 2.51 -4.35
C GLU A 55 -13.61 1.88 -4.51
N ALA A 56 -14.13 1.85 -5.74
CA ALA A 56 -15.41 1.22 -6.01
C ALA A 56 -15.38 -0.28 -5.72
N ALA A 57 -14.29 -0.95 -6.05
CA ALA A 57 -14.12 -2.39 -5.77
C ALA A 57 -13.83 -2.67 -4.31
N ALA A 58 -13.16 -1.73 -3.64
CA ALA A 58 -12.73 -1.92 -2.25
C ALA A 58 -13.86 -1.84 -1.23
N GLY A 59 -14.93 -1.13 -1.58
CA GLY A 59 -16.01 -0.91 -0.62
C GLY A 59 -15.51 -0.14 0.60
N PRO A 60 -15.58 -0.72 1.80
CA PRO A 60 -15.14 -0.02 3.02
C PRO A 60 -13.63 0.04 3.22
N THR A 61 -12.85 -0.73 2.45
CA THR A 61 -11.39 -0.74 2.59
C THR A 61 -10.80 0.59 2.13
N PRO A 62 -10.01 1.28 2.97
CA PRO A 62 -9.38 2.54 2.56
C PRO A 62 -8.42 2.33 1.40
N VAL A 63 -8.41 3.27 0.47
CA VAL A 63 -7.53 3.25 -0.70
C VAL A 63 -6.77 4.57 -0.74
N ALA A 64 -5.48 4.50 -0.94
CA ALA A 64 -4.65 5.70 -1.07
C ALA A 64 -3.57 5.49 -2.13
N VAL A 65 -3.10 6.61 -2.68
CA VAL A 65 -1.99 6.59 -3.63
C VAL A 65 -0.72 6.98 -2.87
N ILE A 66 0.35 6.20 -3.05
CA ILE A 66 1.63 6.52 -2.46
C ILE A 66 2.18 7.77 -3.16
N PRO A 67 2.56 8.83 -2.41
CA PRO A 67 3.15 10.01 -3.04
C PRO A 67 4.39 9.66 -3.85
N MET A 68 4.53 10.29 -5.01
CA MET A 68 5.63 9.99 -5.92
C MET A 68 7.00 10.15 -5.24
N VAL A 69 7.18 11.18 -4.41
CA VAL A 69 8.44 11.40 -3.71
C VAL A 69 8.75 10.25 -2.76
N ASP A 70 7.76 9.83 -1.98
CA ASP A 70 7.93 8.73 -1.03
C ASP A 70 8.19 7.41 -1.73
N TYR A 71 7.51 7.19 -2.85
CA TYR A 71 7.72 5.99 -3.66
C TYR A 71 9.12 5.97 -4.28
N GLY A 72 9.52 7.11 -4.86
CA GLY A 72 10.82 7.22 -5.51
C GLY A 72 11.99 7.07 -4.54
N ARG A 73 11.83 7.55 -3.31
CA ARG A 73 12.84 7.43 -2.26
C ARG A 73 12.70 6.17 -1.43
N MET A 74 11.67 5.37 -1.70
CA MET A 74 11.35 4.19 -0.89
C MET A 74 11.27 4.53 0.59
N ASN A 75 10.56 5.61 0.90
CA ASN A 75 10.41 6.10 2.28
C ASN A 75 9.37 5.27 3.01
N ALA A 76 9.77 4.07 3.41
CA ALA A 76 8.87 3.10 4.03
C ALA A 76 8.23 3.65 5.31
N ALA A 77 8.98 4.40 6.11
CA ALA A 77 8.46 4.94 7.36
C ALA A 77 7.25 5.85 7.10
N LYS A 78 7.38 6.79 6.14
CA LYS A 78 6.31 7.72 5.80
C LYS A 78 5.12 7.00 5.17
N ILE A 79 5.40 6.07 4.26
CA ILE A 79 4.34 5.29 3.60
C ILE A 79 3.55 4.49 4.62
N LEU A 80 4.24 3.87 5.56
CA LEU A 80 3.59 3.09 6.61
C LEU A 80 2.79 3.99 7.56
N ASP A 81 3.33 5.17 7.93
CA ASP A 81 2.61 6.13 8.75
C ASP A 81 1.29 6.53 8.10
N ASP A 82 1.33 6.85 6.80
CA ASP A 82 0.13 7.25 6.07
C ASP A 82 -0.89 6.12 6.01
N ALA A 83 -0.42 4.89 5.80
CA ALA A 83 -1.31 3.72 5.77
C ALA A 83 -1.97 3.49 7.12
N LEU A 84 -1.22 3.60 8.21
CA LEU A 84 -1.75 3.38 9.56
C LEU A 84 -2.79 4.44 9.93
N GLU A 85 -2.63 5.67 9.44
CA GLU A 85 -3.63 6.71 9.66
C GLU A 85 -4.98 6.34 9.05
N LEU A 86 -4.96 5.63 7.93
CA LEU A 86 -6.18 5.25 7.22
C LEU A 86 -6.96 4.15 7.93
N ILE A 87 -6.29 3.34 8.74
CA ILE A 87 -6.94 2.19 9.40
C ILE A 87 -7.18 2.41 10.89
N LYS A 88 -6.96 3.62 11.35
CA LYS A 88 -7.26 3.99 12.74
C LYS A 88 -8.75 3.99 13.03
#